data_355c47ec5f60f358771e2a6a46d6b02f
#
_entry.id   355c47ec5f60f358771e2a6a46d6b02f
#
_cell.length_a   1.000
_cell.length_b   1.000
_cell.length_c   1.000
_cell.angle_alpha   90.00
_cell.angle_beta   90.00
_cell.angle_gamma   90.00
#
_symmetry.space_group_name_H-M   'P 1'
#
loop_
_entity.id
_entity.type
_entity.pdbx_description
1 polymer ?
#
loop_
_entity_poly.entity_id
_entity_poly.type
_entity_poly.pdbx_seq_one_letter_code
_entity_poly.pdbx_strand_id
1 'polypeptide(L)'
;MKIELVENKVYFISDSGKKEIHPFWLRERVNGEEFLDKNTQQRLFDPTSLNSDIAISKANISDDCLVINFNDGVNSKLNIEKIALEFSNEDNVIKSIDKIKWNSDLKNIKNFEYQDNLFDSKEMHDLLISFYQYGFVIIKNVPTYDNFIVKFANSIG
;
A
#
# COMPACT_ATOMS: atom_id res chain seq x y z
N MET A 1 16.64 -9.96 3.58
CA MET A 1 16.29 -8.55 3.35
C MET A 1 16.76 -7.73 4.55
N LYS A 2 17.41 -6.59 4.34
CA LYS A 2 17.85 -5.70 5.43
C LYS A 2 17.85 -4.24 5.00
N ILE A 3 17.83 -3.35 6.00
CA ILE A 3 18.07 -1.92 5.80
C ILE A 3 19.53 -1.60 6.12
N GLU A 4 20.15 -0.81 5.30
CA GLU A 4 21.50 -0.30 5.47
C GLU A 4 21.49 1.23 5.45
N LEU A 5 22.26 1.83 6.36
CA LEU A 5 22.45 3.26 6.42
C LEU A 5 23.88 3.59 5.96
N VAL A 6 24.00 4.45 4.96
CA VAL A 6 25.27 4.99 4.48
C VAL A 6 25.17 6.50 4.53
N GLU A 7 25.93 7.12 5.43
CA GLU A 7 25.77 8.54 5.78
C GLU A 7 24.32 8.85 6.19
N ASN A 8 23.61 9.73 5.44
CA ASN A 8 22.21 10.04 5.66
C ASN A 8 21.29 9.40 4.59
N LYS A 9 21.74 8.36 3.90
CA LYS A 9 20.96 7.63 2.89
C LYS A 9 20.59 6.25 3.40
N VAL A 10 19.31 5.90 3.25
CA VAL A 10 18.75 4.61 3.66
C VAL A 10 18.61 3.72 2.44
N TYR A 11 19.12 2.50 2.54
CA TYR A 11 19.07 1.52 1.46
C TYR A 11 18.37 0.25 1.88
N PHE A 12 17.56 -0.26 1.00
CA PHE A 12 17.01 -1.61 1.06
C PHE A 12 17.92 -2.58 0.30
N ILE A 13 18.29 -3.67 0.96
CA ILE A 13 19.15 -4.72 0.41
C ILE A 13 18.32 -6.00 0.28
N SER A 14 18.24 -6.54 -0.92
CA SER A 14 17.60 -7.82 -1.23
C SER A 14 18.48 -8.65 -2.16
N ASP A 15 18.04 -9.85 -2.50
CA ASP A 15 18.73 -10.72 -3.46
C ASP A 15 18.79 -10.09 -4.87
N SER A 16 17.88 -9.18 -5.19
CA SER A 16 17.85 -8.41 -6.43
C SER A 16 18.77 -7.20 -6.45
N GLY A 17 19.42 -6.87 -5.32
CA GLY A 17 20.40 -5.80 -5.21
C GLY A 17 20.13 -4.77 -4.12
N LYS A 18 20.78 -3.62 -4.25
CA LYS A 18 20.72 -2.47 -3.34
C LYS A 18 19.90 -1.34 -3.99
N LYS A 19 18.85 -0.87 -3.31
CA LYS A 19 17.97 0.21 -3.77
C LYS A 19 17.87 1.30 -2.70
N GLU A 20 18.05 2.55 -3.07
CA GLU A 20 17.88 3.69 -2.16
C GLU A 20 16.39 3.88 -1.84
N ILE A 21 16.07 4.06 -0.57
CA ILE A 21 14.72 4.43 -0.12
C ILE A 21 14.65 5.96 -0.10
N HIS A 22 13.73 6.51 -0.89
CA HIS A 22 13.59 7.95 -1.00
C HIS A 22 13.17 8.59 0.34
N PRO A 23 13.76 9.73 0.77
CA PRO A 23 13.41 10.38 2.03
C PRO A 23 11.90 10.71 2.14
N PHE A 24 11.26 11.12 1.07
CA PHE A 24 9.82 11.40 1.03
C PHE A 24 9.00 10.14 1.41
N TRP A 25 9.36 8.97 0.90
CA TRP A 25 8.71 7.70 1.24
C TRP A 25 8.81 7.39 2.74
N LEU A 26 9.97 7.63 3.35
CA LEU A 26 10.16 7.47 4.80
C LEU A 26 9.39 8.52 5.61
N ARG A 27 9.37 9.78 5.14
CA ARG A 27 8.67 10.88 5.79
C ARG A 27 7.15 10.67 5.81
N GLU A 28 6.62 10.13 4.75
CA GLU A 28 5.22 9.75 4.67
C GLU A 28 4.85 8.67 5.70
N ARG A 29 5.79 7.83 6.13
CA ARG A 29 5.59 6.70 7.06
C ARG A 29 5.94 7.00 8.51
N VAL A 30 6.10 8.26 8.87
CA VAL A 30 6.34 8.65 10.26
C VAL A 30 5.20 8.20 11.17
N ASN A 31 5.56 7.79 12.38
CA ASN A 31 4.66 7.30 13.40
C ASN A 31 4.51 8.34 14.50
N GLY A 32 3.45 8.23 15.27
CA GLY A 32 3.14 9.10 16.41
C GLY A 32 1.70 9.57 16.38
N GLU A 33 1.16 9.94 17.54
CA GLU A 33 -0.24 10.38 17.67
C GLU A 33 -0.52 11.69 16.92
N GLU A 34 0.51 12.45 16.57
CA GLU A 34 0.41 13.66 15.74
C GLU A 34 0.33 13.36 14.22
N PHE A 35 0.68 12.14 13.80
CA PHE A 35 0.74 11.76 12.39
C PHE A 35 -0.26 10.67 12.00
N LEU A 36 -0.70 9.85 12.98
CA LEU A 36 -1.61 8.73 12.76
C LEU A 36 -2.75 8.76 13.79
N ASP A 37 -3.98 8.63 13.32
CA ASP A 37 -5.12 8.41 14.18
C ASP A 37 -4.98 7.07 14.91
N LYS A 38 -5.17 7.11 16.22
CA LYS A 38 -4.95 5.94 17.08
C LYS A 38 -5.90 4.77 16.80
N ASN A 39 -7.12 5.06 16.38
CA ASN A 39 -8.17 4.05 16.21
C ASN A 39 -8.20 3.52 14.76
N THR A 40 -8.12 4.42 13.79
CA THR A 40 -8.25 4.10 12.37
C THR A 40 -6.91 3.85 11.68
N GLN A 41 -5.80 4.23 12.32
CA GLN A 41 -4.45 4.22 11.74
C GLN A 41 -4.34 5.05 10.44
N GLN A 42 -5.29 5.96 10.23
CA GLN A 42 -5.26 6.89 9.11
C GLN A 42 -4.27 8.02 9.38
N ARG A 43 -3.63 8.51 8.32
CA ARG A 43 -2.74 9.66 8.41
C ARG A 43 -3.53 10.92 8.73
N LEU A 44 -3.00 11.71 9.66
CA LEU A 44 -3.58 13.00 10.08
C LEU A 44 -3.05 14.17 9.23
N PHE A 45 -2.26 13.91 8.22
CA PHE A 45 -1.78 14.90 7.26
C PHE A 45 -1.97 14.41 5.83
N ASP A 46 -2.08 15.34 4.90
CA ASP A 46 -2.12 15.04 3.48
C ASP A 46 -0.67 14.86 2.95
N PRO A 47 -0.28 13.68 2.46
CA PRO A 47 1.06 13.47 1.90
C PRO A 47 1.40 14.44 0.76
N THR A 48 0.40 14.94 0.03
CA THR A 48 0.63 15.91 -1.06
C THR A 48 1.03 17.30 -0.55
N SER A 49 0.81 17.58 0.75
CA SER A 49 1.25 18.82 1.39
C SER A 49 2.73 18.82 1.79
N LEU A 50 3.39 17.66 1.75
CA LEU A 50 4.82 17.55 2.05
C LEU A 50 5.63 18.22 0.95
N ASN A 51 6.70 18.92 1.35
CA ASN A 51 7.60 19.51 0.38
C ASN A 51 8.35 18.42 -0.40
N SER A 52 8.49 18.59 -1.70
CA SER A 52 9.18 17.63 -2.59
C SER A 52 10.70 17.54 -2.31
N ASP A 53 11.28 18.51 -1.61
CA ASP A 53 12.69 18.55 -1.23
C ASP A 53 12.97 17.96 0.16
N ILE A 54 12.05 17.16 0.69
CA ILE A 54 12.25 16.41 1.93
C ILE A 54 13.58 15.63 1.84
N ALA A 55 14.42 15.83 2.85
CA ALA A 55 15.71 15.19 2.97
C ALA A 55 15.97 14.71 4.41
N ILE A 56 16.83 13.73 4.56
CA ILE A 56 17.29 13.26 5.87
C ILE A 56 18.45 14.12 6.32
N SER A 57 18.27 14.87 7.41
CA SER A 57 19.31 15.69 8.04
C SER A 57 20.26 14.83 8.87
N LYS A 58 19.72 13.82 9.56
CA LYS A 58 20.47 12.87 10.36
C LYS A 58 19.74 11.55 10.46
N ALA A 59 20.47 10.45 10.39
CA ALA A 59 19.93 9.13 10.65
C ALA A 59 20.90 8.27 11.44
N ASN A 60 20.38 7.36 12.25
CA ASN A 60 21.13 6.29 12.91
C ASN A 60 20.22 5.08 13.14
N ILE A 61 20.84 3.93 13.35
CA ILE A 61 20.14 2.68 13.71
C ILE A 61 20.36 2.43 15.20
N SER A 62 19.28 2.20 15.94
CA SER A 62 19.28 1.86 17.36
C SER A 62 18.12 0.94 17.68
N ASP A 63 18.37 -0.16 18.38
CA ASP A 63 17.34 -1.12 18.87
C ASP A 63 16.36 -1.56 17.76
N ASP A 64 16.90 -2.05 16.64
CA ASP A 64 16.11 -2.49 15.46
C ASP A 64 15.22 -1.41 14.85
N CYS A 65 15.50 -0.15 15.17
CA CYS A 65 14.81 0.98 14.61
C CYS A 65 15.74 1.93 13.86
N LEU A 66 15.23 2.48 12.79
CA LEU A 66 15.82 3.58 12.06
C LEU A 66 15.32 4.88 12.69
N VAL A 67 16.20 5.61 13.33
CA VAL A 67 15.92 6.93 13.93
C VAL A 67 16.33 7.98 12.91
N ILE A 68 15.37 8.81 12.49
CA ILE A 68 15.57 9.79 11.42
C ILE A 68 15.14 11.17 11.88
N ASN A 69 15.92 12.17 11.52
CA ASN A 69 15.56 13.57 11.58
C ASN A 69 15.45 14.10 10.15
N PHE A 70 14.30 14.66 9.79
CA PHE A 70 14.08 15.26 8.48
C PHE A 70 14.41 16.76 8.49
N ASN A 71 14.62 17.34 7.30
CA ASN A 71 14.91 18.76 7.13
C ASN A 71 13.71 19.68 7.43
N ASP A 72 12.49 19.14 7.50
CA ASP A 72 11.28 19.84 7.93
C ASP A 72 11.10 19.89 9.46
N GLY A 73 12.08 19.37 10.22
CA GLY A 73 12.08 19.34 11.68
C GLY A 73 11.39 18.12 12.29
N VAL A 74 10.77 17.27 11.50
CA VAL A 74 10.14 16.05 11.98
C VAL A 74 11.18 14.98 12.31
N ASN A 75 10.99 14.33 13.46
CA ASN A 75 11.80 13.22 13.94
C ASN A 75 10.92 11.97 14.03
N SER A 76 11.46 10.83 13.64
CA SER A 76 10.72 9.57 13.73
C SER A 76 11.62 8.39 14.07
N LYS A 77 11.02 7.40 14.73
CA LYS A 77 11.63 6.10 15.00
C LYS A 77 10.83 5.03 14.28
N LEU A 78 11.40 4.49 13.20
CA LEU A 78 10.74 3.54 12.31
C LEU A 78 11.32 2.14 12.52
N ASN A 79 10.47 1.14 12.74
CA ASN A 79 10.92 -0.25 12.86
C ASN A 79 11.48 -0.74 11.53
N ILE A 80 12.72 -1.27 11.55
CA ILE A 80 13.47 -1.67 10.34
C ILE A 80 12.80 -2.84 9.64
N GLU A 81 12.30 -3.83 10.38
CA GLU A 81 11.65 -5.00 9.79
C GLU A 81 10.36 -4.60 9.06
N LYS A 82 9.57 -3.71 9.70
CA LYS A 82 8.34 -3.18 9.09
C LYS A 82 8.62 -2.40 7.82
N ILE A 83 9.63 -1.50 7.83
CA ILE A 83 10.05 -0.76 6.63
C ILE A 83 10.49 -1.72 5.52
N ALA A 84 11.33 -2.71 5.87
CA ALA A 84 11.84 -3.67 4.90
C ALA A 84 10.72 -4.49 4.27
N LEU A 85 9.72 -4.90 5.07
CA LEU A 85 8.56 -5.63 4.59
C LEU A 85 7.69 -4.78 3.66
N GLU A 86 7.35 -3.54 4.07
CA GLU A 86 6.55 -2.64 3.26
C GLU A 86 7.24 -2.31 1.93
N PHE A 87 8.54 -2.00 1.97
CA PHE A 87 9.30 -1.66 0.77
C PHE A 87 9.48 -2.86 -0.18
N SER A 88 9.63 -4.08 0.36
CA SER A 88 9.70 -5.30 -0.44
C SER A 88 8.38 -5.62 -1.14
N ASN A 89 7.27 -5.32 -0.49
CA ASN A 89 5.94 -5.56 -1.05
C ASN A 89 5.64 -4.62 -2.22
N GLU A 90 6.19 -3.41 -2.26
CA GLU A 90 6.08 -2.52 -3.41
C GLU A 90 6.72 -3.11 -4.67
N ASP A 91 7.80 -3.89 -4.52
CA ASP A 91 8.43 -4.59 -5.65
C ASP A 91 7.72 -5.91 -6.02
N ASN A 92 6.94 -6.48 -5.09
CA ASN A 92 6.24 -7.76 -5.27
C ASN A 92 4.77 -7.61 -5.69
N VAL A 93 4.26 -6.39 -5.85
CA VAL A 93 2.91 -6.16 -6.37
C VAL A 93 2.79 -6.82 -7.75
N ILE A 94 2.15 -7.97 -7.74
CA ILE A 94 1.67 -8.79 -8.86
C ILE A 94 2.24 -8.34 -10.22
N LYS A 95 3.52 -8.61 -10.45
CA LYS A 95 4.22 -8.28 -11.72
C LYS A 95 3.66 -9.04 -12.93
N SER A 96 2.73 -9.98 -12.70
CA SER A 96 2.19 -10.88 -13.72
C SER A 96 0.88 -10.43 -14.34
N ILE A 97 0.22 -9.41 -13.83
CA ILE A 97 -1.08 -8.96 -14.34
C ILE A 97 -0.99 -7.51 -14.79
N ASP A 98 -1.05 -7.29 -16.08
CA ASP A 98 -1.02 -5.95 -16.66
C ASP A 98 -2.33 -5.21 -16.39
N LYS A 99 -2.21 -3.97 -15.93
CA LYS A 99 -3.36 -3.06 -15.79
C LYS A 99 -3.81 -2.57 -17.17
N ILE A 100 -5.10 -2.65 -17.40
CA ILE A 100 -5.72 -2.22 -18.66
C ILE A 100 -6.20 -0.78 -18.49
N LYS A 101 -5.55 0.15 -19.16
CA LYS A 101 -6.02 1.53 -19.24
C LYS A 101 -7.24 1.60 -20.14
N TRP A 102 -8.30 2.23 -19.68
CA TRP A 102 -9.56 2.34 -20.40
C TRP A 102 -10.10 3.77 -20.39
N ASN A 103 -10.99 4.05 -21.34
CA ASN A 103 -11.71 5.31 -21.50
C ASN A 103 -13.17 5.01 -21.93
N SER A 104 -13.85 5.96 -22.51
CA SER A 104 -15.23 5.82 -23.01
C SER A 104 -15.41 4.73 -24.08
N ASP A 105 -14.32 4.23 -24.66
CA ASP A 105 -14.37 3.18 -25.71
C ASP A 105 -14.42 1.76 -25.15
N LEU A 106 -14.33 1.60 -23.84
CA LEU A 106 -14.45 0.29 -23.19
C LEU A 106 -15.85 -0.30 -23.39
N LYS A 107 -15.97 -1.30 -24.28
CA LYS A 107 -17.29 -1.88 -24.65
C LYS A 107 -17.57 -3.23 -24.04
N ASN A 108 -16.57 -4.04 -23.74
CA ASN A 108 -16.73 -5.44 -23.33
C ASN A 108 -16.19 -5.64 -21.91
N ILE A 109 -17.00 -5.26 -20.91
CA ILE A 109 -16.67 -5.49 -19.51
C ILE A 109 -17.19 -6.89 -19.13
N LYS A 110 -16.31 -7.74 -18.59
CA LYS A 110 -16.73 -9.03 -18.04
C LYS A 110 -17.66 -8.79 -16.86
N ASN A 111 -18.85 -9.38 -16.91
CA ASN A 111 -19.79 -9.38 -15.79
C ASN A 111 -19.67 -10.71 -15.04
N PHE A 112 -19.87 -10.67 -13.74
CA PHE A 112 -19.90 -11.81 -12.85
C PHE A 112 -21.31 -11.97 -12.29
N GLU A 113 -21.74 -13.21 -12.08
CA GLU A 113 -23.03 -13.50 -11.46
C GLU A 113 -22.83 -13.76 -9.97
N TYR A 114 -23.66 -13.14 -9.13
CA TYR A 114 -23.64 -13.44 -7.71
C TYR A 114 -24.17 -14.87 -7.48
N GLN A 115 -23.45 -15.61 -6.65
CA GLN A 115 -23.82 -16.92 -6.12
C GLN A 115 -23.43 -16.96 -4.65
N ASP A 116 -24.17 -17.70 -3.81
CA ASP A 116 -23.92 -17.76 -2.37
C ASP A 116 -22.52 -18.31 -2.02
N ASN A 117 -21.94 -19.12 -2.90
CA ASN A 117 -20.60 -19.68 -2.77
C ASN A 117 -19.52 -18.91 -3.58
N LEU A 118 -19.82 -17.71 -4.05
CA LEU A 118 -18.90 -16.92 -4.89
C LEU A 118 -17.52 -16.78 -4.25
N PHE A 119 -17.46 -16.53 -2.94
CA PHE A 119 -16.20 -16.28 -2.22
C PHE A 119 -15.29 -17.50 -2.15
N ASP A 120 -15.85 -18.71 -2.21
CA ASP A 120 -15.11 -19.98 -2.17
C ASP A 120 -14.90 -20.58 -3.56
N SER A 121 -15.23 -19.82 -4.62
CA SER A 121 -15.24 -20.31 -5.99
C SER A 121 -13.99 -19.85 -6.77
N LYS A 122 -13.68 -20.60 -7.85
CA LYS A 122 -12.69 -20.16 -8.84
C LYS A 122 -13.10 -18.84 -9.51
N GLU A 123 -14.39 -18.57 -9.57
CA GLU A 123 -14.94 -17.36 -10.17
C GLU A 123 -14.57 -16.11 -9.37
N MET A 124 -14.40 -16.23 -8.05
CA MET A 124 -13.85 -15.15 -7.21
C MET A 124 -12.42 -14.76 -7.60
N HIS A 125 -11.57 -15.74 -7.90
CA HIS A 125 -10.23 -15.45 -8.40
C HIS A 125 -10.26 -14.65 -9.71
N ASP A 126 -11.09 -15.06 -10.66
CA ASP A 126 -11.25 -14.35 -11.94
C ASP A 126 -11.83 -12.94 -11.75
N LEU A 127 -12.73 -12.77 -10.79
CA LEU A 127 -13.29 -11.48 -10.40
C LEU A 127 -12.20 -10.55 -9.85
N LEU A 128 -11.38 -11.04 -8.93
CA LEU A 128 -10.28 -10.27 -8.35
C LEU A 128 -9.23 -9.88 -9.40
N ILE A 129 -8.89 -10.79 -10.32
CA ILE A 129 -8.01 -10.48 -11.44
C ILE A 129 -8.61 -9.36 -12.29
N SER A 130 -9.90 -9.47 -12.66
CA SER A 130 -10.57 -8.44 -13.45
C SER A 130 -10.62 -7.11 -12.71
N PHE A 131 -10.89 -7.11 -11.40
CA PHE A 131 -10.85 -5.92 -10.57
C PHE A 131 -9.44 -5.27 -10.58
N TYR A 132 -8.40 -6.07 -10.44
CA TYR A 132 -7.01 -5.58 -10.47
C TYR A 132 -6.65 -4.98 -11.84
N GLN A 133 -7.08 -5.63 -12.93
CA GLN A 133 -6.79 -5.17 -14.29
C GLN A 133 -7.50 -3.88 -14.66
N TYR A 134 -8.79 -3.78 -14.34
CA TYR A 134 -9.66 -2.68 -14.79
C TYR A 134 -9.93 -1.62 -13.71
N GLY A 135 -9.65 -1.92 -12.43
CA GLY A 135 -9.97 -1.05 -11.29
C GLY A 135 -11.43 -1.12 -10.84
N PHE A 136 -12.27 -1.91 -11.51
CA PHE A 136 -13.68 -2.16 -11.17
C PHE A 136 -14.17 -3.49 -11.74
N VAL A 137 -15.28 -4.00 -11.21
CA VAL A 137 -16.02 -5.15 -11.73
C VAL A 137 -17.52 -4.92 -11.60
N ILE A 138 -18.30 -5.62 -12.40
CA ILE A 138 -19.77 -5.60 -12.33
C ILE A 138 -20.23 -6.98 -11.90
N ILE A 139 -20.95 -7.04 -10.78
CA ILE A 139 -21.57 -8.26 -10.28
C ILE A 139 -23.07 -8.11 -10.43
N LYS A 140 -23.72 -9.04 -11.14
CA LYS A 140 -25.16 -9.06 -11.38
C LYS A 140 -25.88 -9.96 -10.40
N ASN A 141 -27.21 -9.81 -10.32
CA ASN A 141 -28.10 -10.63 -9.50
C ASN A 141 -27.73 -10.63 -8.00
N VAL A 142 -27.13 -9.54 -7.55
CA VAL A 142 -26.80 -9.34 -6.14
C VAL A 142 -28.09 -9.17 -5.35
N PRO A 143 -28.24 -9.84 -4.18
CA PRO A 143 -29.38 -9.64 -3.29
C PRO A 143 -29.54 -8.18 -2.87
N THR A 144 -30.80 -7.71 -2.79
CA THR A 144 -31.12 -6.29 -2.50
C THR A 144 -31.70 -6.07 -1.09
N TYR A 145 -31.57 -7.05 -0.19
CA TYR A 145 -32.05 -6.90 1.18
C TYR A 145 -31.08 -6.03 2.01
N ASP A 146 -31.61 -5.44 3.08
CA ASP A 146 -30.87 -4.55 3.95
C ASP A 146 -29.57 -5.17 4.48
N ASN A 147 -28.50 -4.36 4.52
CA ASN A 147 -27.16 -4.74 4.97
C ASN A 147 -26.42 -5.79 4.12
N PHE A 148 -26.96 -6.22 2.96
CA PHE A 148 -26.25 -7.16 2.10
C PHE A 148 -24.88 -6.62 1.67
N ILE A 149 -24.79 -5.35 1.29
CA ILE A 149 -23.54 -4.72 0.85
C ILE A 149 -22.46 -4.76 1.96
N VAL A 150 -22.86 -4.60 3.21
CA VAL A 150 -21.94 -4.70 4.36
C VAL A 150 -21.47 -6.14 4.53
N LYS A 151 -22.39 -7.11 4.42
CA LYS A 151 -22.05 -8.53 4.45
C LYS A 151 -21.08 -8.89 3.31
N PHE A 152 -21.36 -8.40 2.12
CA PHE A 152 -20.51 -8.62 0.95
C PHE A 152 -19.11 -8.02 1.15
N ALA A 153 -19.01 -6.78 1.61
CA ALA A 153 -17.73 -6.12 1.88
C ALA A 153 -16.90 -6.88 2.92
N ASN A 154 -17.52 -7.32 4.02
CA ASN A 154 -16.85 -8.09 5.07
C ASN A 154 -16.39 -9.49 4.62
N SER A 155 -16.88 -9.98 3.49
CA SER A 155 -16.42 -11.27 2.92
C SER A 155 -15.19 -11.12 2.04
N ILE A 156 -14.84 -9.89 1.67
CA ILE A 156 -13.63 -9.58 0.88
C ILE A 156 -12.46 -9.18 1.79
N GLY A 157 -12.72 -8.63 2.97
CA GLY A 157 -11.71 -8.22 3.95
C GLY A 157 -12.05 -6.93 4.66
#